data_7937b3f12a5c41c41fdd20b88bb54749
#
_entry.id   7937b3f12a5c41c41fdd20b88bb54749
#
_cell.length_a   1.000
_cell.length_b   1.000
_cell.length_c   1.000
_cell.angle_alpha   90.00
_cell.angle_beta   90.00
_cell.angle_gamma   90.00
#
_symmetry.space_group_name_H-M   'P 1'
#
loop_
_entity.id
_entity.type
_entity.pdbx_description
1 polymer ?
#
loop_
_entity_poly.entity_id
_entity_poly.type
_entity_poly.pdbx_seq_one_letter_code
_entity_poly.pdbx_strand_id
1 'polypeptide(L)'
;MESVTRLADGVVVKARGVEAEKFDAAFFACHSDQALQILSDPSAAEREILGAIEYQGNEAVLHTDDSLMPRRKRAWASWNYHLRQSDGVQATLTYHMNCLQRLNARQQYFVTLNSTDLIRPESVLRTVNYEHPVFTAKAVNAQRRKAEIDGVNHTYFCGAYWRNGFHEDGVVSALSALESFQSRLNHEQQYFQRAS
;
A
#
# COMPACT_ATOMS: atom_id res chain seq x y z
N MET A 1 -1.13 9.10 13.34
CA MET A 1 -1.65 10.39 12.84
C MET A 1 -3.10 10.48 13.28
N GLU A 2 -3.56 11.64 13.77
CA GLU A 2 -4.97 11.85 14.13
C GLU A 2 -5.74 12.50 13.00
N SER A 3 -5.24 13.64 12.50
CA SER A 3 -5.91 14.36 11.42
C SER A 3 -4.97 15.24 10.61
N VAL A 4 -5.40 15.51 9.37
CA VAL A 4 -4.86 16.55 8.49
C VAL A 4 -6.02 17.43 8.06
N THR A 5 -5.94 18.72 8.35
CA THR A 5 -6.93 19.74 7.98
C THR A 5 -6.29 20.70 6.98
N ARG A 6 -6.99 21.02 5.90
CA ARG A 6 -6.46 21.88 4.84
C ARG A 6 -6.83 23.35 5.09
N LEU A 7 -5.88 24.22 4.79
CA LEU A 7 -6.05 25.67 4.81
C LEU A 7 -5.86 26.22 3.40
N ALA A 8 -6.17 27.50 3.22
CA ALA A 8 -5.95 28.18 1.94
C ALA A 8 -4.46 28.25 1.55
N ASP A 9 -3.56 28.22 2.54
CA ASP A 9 -2.11 28.40 2.39
C ASP A 9 -1.29 27.26 3.02
N GLY A 10 -1.84 26.04 3.05
CA GLY A 10 -1.13 24.87 3.57
C GLY A 10 -2.03 23.87 4.27
N VAL A 11 -1.47 23.11 5.19
CA VAL A 11 -2.16 22.07 5.94
C VAL A 11 -1.80 22.14 7.43
N VAL A 12 -2.71 21.75 8.29
CA VAL A 12 -2.47 21.53 9.72
C VAL A 12 -2.48 20.04 10.01
N VAL A 13 -1.40 19.54 10.56
CA VAL A 13 -1.21 18.12 10.89
C VAL A 13 -1.29 17.95 12.40
N LYS A 14 -2.12 17.01 12.86
CA LYS A 14 -2.23 16.63 14.27
C LYS A 14 -1.82 15.16 14.46
N ALA A 15 -0.76 14.95 15.22
CA ALA A 15 -0.36 13.64 15.68
C ALA A 15 -0.84 13.37 17.11
N ARG A 16 -1.00 12.10 17.49
CA ARG A 16 -1.45 11.72 18.84
C ARG A 16 -0.45 12.20 19.89
N GLY A 17 -0.94 12.96 20.86
CA GLY A 17 -0.13 13.45 21.98
C GLY A 17 0.84 14.58 21.63
N VAL A 18 0.71 15.17 20.44
CA VAL A 18 1.52 16.31 19.97
C VAL A 18 0.59 17.46 19.60
N GLU A 19 1.01 18.69 19.82
CA GLU A 19 0.27 19.87 19.35
C GLU A 19 0.18 19.88 17.83
N ALA A 20 -0.89 20.48 17.30
CA ALA A 20 -1.09 20.61 15.88
C ALA A 20 -0.08 21.58 15.26
N GLU A 21 0.50 21.21 14.13
CA GLU A 21 1.54 21.97 13.44
C GLU A 21 1.14 22.26 12.00
N LYS A 22 1.49 23.46 11.50
CA LYS A 22 1.22 23.90 10.13
C LYS A 22 2.40 23.56 9.22
N PHE A 23 2.08 23.08 8.00
CA PHE A 23 3.02 22.76 6.93
C PHE A 23 2.51 23.31 5.59
N ASP A 24 3.41 23.50 4.63
CA ASP A 24 3.06 23.97 3.28
C ASP A 24 2.32 22.89 2.47
N ALA A 25 2.60 21.63 2.71
CA ALA A 25 1.97 20.50 2.04
C ALA A 25 2.06 19.20 2.87
N ALA A 26 1.18 18.23 2.56
CA ALA A 26 1.21 16.89 3.15
C ALA A 26 1.26 15.81 2.07
N PHE A 27 2.14 14.82 2.25
CA PHE A 27 2.22 13.62 1.43
C PHE A 27 1.69 12.42 2.21
N PHE A 28 0.63 11.81 1.70
CA PHE A 28 0.03 10.61 2.27
C PHE A 28 0.69 9.37 1.66
N ALA A 29 1.58 8.73 2.41
CA ALA A 29 2.26 7.49 2.03
C ALA A 29 1.72 6.29 2.84
N CYS A 30 0.42 6.24 3.05
CA CYS A 30 -0.33 5.18 3.74
C CYS A 30 -1.39 4.59 2.80
N HIS A 31 -2.20 3.64 3.24
CA HIS A 31 -3.31 3.13 2.44
C HIS A 31 -4.31 4.24 2.09
N SER A 32 -5.03 4.10 0.97
CA SER A 32 -6.00 5.11 0.51
C SER A 32 -7.16 5.31 1.48
N ASP A 33 -7.66 4.26 2.11
CA ASP A 33 -8.69 4.30 3.15
C ASP A 33 -8.18 4.99 4.42
N GLN A 34 -6.92 4.75 4.82
CA GLN A 34 -6.26 5.43 5.93
C GLN A 34 -6.08 6.92 5.63
N ALA A 35 -5.71 7.28 4.41
CA ALA A 35 -5.63 8.67 3.98
C ALA A 35 -6.99 9.39 4.12
N LEU A 36 -8.08 8.75 3.70
CA LEU A 36 -9.44 9.27 3.89
C LEU A 36 -9.83 9.43 5.35
N GLN A 37 -9.43 8.50 6.23
CA GLN A 37 -9.70 8.58 7.66
C GLN A 37 -8.94 9.73 8.34
N ILE A 38 -7.75 10.04 7.87
CA ILE A 38 -6.89 11.09 8.42
C ILE A 38 -7.33 12.48 7.93
N LEU A 39 -7.85 12.60 6.70
CA LEU A 39 -8.37 13.87 6.16
C LEU A 39 -9.63 14.30 6.92
N SER A 40 -9.59 15.49 7.53
CA SER A 40 -10.75 16.05 8.24
C SER A 40 -11.85 16.52 7.30
N ASP A 41 -11.47 16.93 6.10
CA ASP A 41 -12.31 17.61 5.11
C ASP A 41 -12.19 17.04 3.69
N PRO A 42 -12.23 15.70 3.48
CA PRO A 42 -12.03 15.13 2.17
C PRO A 42 -13.08 15.61 1.16
N SER A 43 -12.65 15.99 -0.03
CA SER A 43 -13.51 16.39 -1.14
C SER A 43 -14.35 15.22 -1.68
N ALA A 44 -15.34 15.50 -2.51
CA ALA A 44 -16.14 14.46 -3.17
C ALA A 44 -15.27 13.58 -4.07
N ALA A 45 -14.33 14.18 -4.82
CA ALA A 45 -13.39 13.46 -5.69
C ALA A 45 -12.46 12.54 -4.88
N GLU A 46 -11.92 13.00 -3.75
CA GLU A 46 -11.06 12.20 -2.89
C GLU A 46 -11.82 11.01 -2.29
N ARG A 47 -13.07 11.24 -1.81
CA ARG A 47 -13.92 10.13 -1.31
C ARG A 47 -14.20 9.10 -2.39
N GLU A 48 -14.49 9.53 -3.61
CA GLU A 48 -14.75 8.64 -4.73
C GLU A 48 -13.50 7.86 -5.16
N ILE A 49 -12.37 8.57 -5.36
CA ILE A 49 -11.14 7.98 -5.91
C ILE A 49 -10.42 7.11 -4.88
N LEU A 50 -10.13 7.64 -3.69
CA LEU A 50 -9.43 6.90 -2.64
C LEU A 50 -10.31 5.78 -2.06
N GLY A 51 -11.63 6.01 -1.94
CA GLY A 51 -12.59 5.02 -1.45
C GLY A 51 -12.96 3.94 -2.47
N ALA A 52 -12.51 4.05 -3.73
CA ALA A 52 -12.69 3.01 -4.73
C ALA A 52 -11.71 1.85 -4.56
N ILE A 53 -10.62 2.06 -3.82
CA ILE A 53 -9.58 1.06 -3.56
C ILE A 53 -9.89 0.40 -2.23
N GLU A 54 -10.49 -0.78 -2.31
CA GLU A 54 -10.83 -1.60 -1.15
C GLU A 54 -9.62 -2.39 -0.67
N TYR A 55 -9.58 -2.72 0.61
CA TYR A 55 -8.51 -3.52 1.20
C TYR A 55 -9.06 -4.83 1.75
N GLN A 56 -8.29 -5.90 1.56
CA GLN A 56 -8.60 -7.23 2.05
C GLN A 56 -7.54 -7.65 3.07
N GLY A 57 -7.99 -8.07 4.25
CA GLY A 57 -7.13 -8.67 5.27
C GLY A 57 -6.57 -10.01 4.79
N ASN A 58 -5.27 -10.20 5.00
CA ASN A 58 -4.57 -11.44 4.72
C ASN A 58 -3.69 -11.81 5.90
N GLU A 59 -3.89 -13.01 6.42
CA GLU A 59 -3.00 -13.59 7.41
C GLU A 59 -1.75 -14.16 6.72
N ALA A 60 -0.58 -13.67 7.11
CA ALA A 60 0.71 -14.14 6.64
C ALA A 60 1.44 -14.87 7.76
N VAL A 61 1.81 -16.12 7.53
CA VAL A 61 2.54 -16.95 8.50
C VAL A 61 3.95 -17.22 7.99
N LEU A 62 4.95 -16.79 8.76
CA LEU A 62 6.34 -17.21 8.57
C LEU A 62 6.52 -18.56 9.28
N HIS A 63 6.98 -19.57 8.56
CA HIS A 63 7.12 -20.93 9.08
C HIS A 63 8.26 -21.71 8.41
N THR A 64 8.51 -22.93 8.93
CA THR A 64 9.53 -23.87 8.40
C THR A 64 8.93 -25.17 7.89
N ASP A 65 7.60 -25.26 7.79
CA ASP A 65 6.88 -26.43 7.30
C ASP A 65 6.91 -26.49 5.77
N ASP A 66 7.54 -27.53 5.21
CA ASP A 66 7.62 -27.74 3.76
C ASP A 66 6.49 -28.61 3.19
N SER A 67 5.55 -29.04 4.03
CA SER A 67 4.43 -29.91 3.61
C SER A 67 3.48 -29.24 2.60
N LEU A 68 3.41 -27.90 2.59
CA LEU A 68 2.63 -27.12 1.63
C LEU A 68 3.32 -26.97 0.28
N MET A 69 4.59 -27.35 0.17
CA MET A 69 5.33 -27.26 -1.08
C MET A 69 5.05 -28.44 -2.00
N PRO A 70 5.26 -28.30 -3.33
CA PRO A 70 5.16 -29.42 -4.25
C PRO A 70 6.00 -30.62 -3.79
N ARG A 71 5.46 -31.84 -3.91
CA ARG A 71 6.16 -33.08 -3.50
C ARG A 71 7.56 -33.24 -4.14
N ARG A 72 7.72 -32.77 -5.39
CA ARG A 72 9.01 -32.79 -6.09
C ARG A 72 9.76 -31.48 -5.83
N LYS A 73 10.87 -31.49 -5.11
CA LYS A 73 11.69 -30.30 -4.83
C LYS A 73 12.10 -29.51 -6.08
N ARG A 74 12.29 -30.17 -7.22
CA ARG A 74 12.57 -29.50 -8.50
C ARG A 74 11.43 -28.62 -9.02
N ALA A 75 10.22 -28.79 -8.50
CA ALA A 75 9.06 -27.96 -8.83
C ALA A 75 8.87 -26.78 -7.85
N TRP A 76 9.74 -26.63 -6.87
CA TRP A 76 9.69 -25.51 -5.93
C TRP A 76 10.04 -24.22 -6.65
N ALA A 77 9.14 -23.27 -6.60
CA ALA A 77 9.33 -21.93 -7.13
C ALA A 77 9.37 -20.91 -5.96
N SER A 78 9.80 -19.69 -6.25
CA SER A 78 9.71 -18.60 -5.29
C SER A 78 8.28 -18.35 -4.83
N TRP A 79 7.30 -18.59 -5.71
CA TRP A 79 5.86 -18.43 -5.50
C TRP A 79 5.14 -19.73 -5.86
N ASN A 80 4.44 -20.33 -4.89
CA ASN A 80 3.72 -21.58 -5.07
C ASN A 80 2.24 -21.36 -4.74
N TYR A 81 1.40 -21.41 -5.76
CA TYR A 81 -0.03 -21.15 -5.64
C TYR A 81 -0.76 -22.43 -5.24
N HIS A 82 -1.65 -22.35 -4.26
CA HIS A 82 -2.49 -23.43 -3.83
C HIS A 82 -3.92 -23.22 -4.33
N LEU A 83 -4.42 -24.18 -5.11
CA LEU A 83 -5.81 -24.21 -5.51
C LEU A 83 -6.58 -25.00 -4.46
N ARG A 84 -7.31 -24.30 -3.60
CA ARG A 84 -8.23 -24.93 -2.65
C ARG A 84 -9.62 -25.05 -3.28
N GLN A 85 -10.29 -26.18 -3.07
CA GLN A 85 -11.70 -26.37 -3.46
C GLN A 85 -12.68 -25.67 -2.48
N SER A 86 -12.29 -24.59 -1.86
CA SER A 86 -13.13 -23.83 -0.95
C SER A 86 -13.74 -22.64 -1.68
N ASP A 87 -14.99 -22.34 -1.39
CA ASP A 87 -15.77 -21.24 -1.99
C ASP A 87 -15.28 -19.82 -1.62
N GLY A 88 -14.07 -19.70 -1.11
CA GLY A 88 -13.46 -18.45 -0.68
C GLY A 88 -12.60 -17.77 -1.77
N VAL A 89 -12.78 -16.46 -1.92
CA VAL A 89 -12.06 -15.61 -2.89
C VAL A 89 -10.62 -15.31 -2.44
N GLN A 90 -10.18 -15.76 -1.27
CA GLN A 90 -8.85 -15.47 -0.75
C GLN A 90 -7.75 -16.25 -1.47
N ALA A 91 -6.76 -15.54 -1.97
CA ALA A 91 -5.57 -16.15 -2.55
C ALA A 91 -4.79 -16.94 -1.50
N THR A 92 -4.47 -18.19 -1.82
CA THR A 92 -3.61 -19.05 -1.01
C THR A 92 -2.28 -19.24 -1.74
N LEU A 93 -1.22 -18.78 -1.13
CA LEU A 93 0.09 -18.72 -1.75
C LEU A 93 1.17 -19.00 -0.71
N THR A 94 2.15 -19.82 -1.05
CA THR A 94 3.36 -20.01 -0.25
C THR A 94 4.58 -19.46 -0.99
N TYR A 95 5.23 -18.47 -0.38
CA TYR A 95 6.53 -17.96 -0.79
C TYR A 95 7.64 -18.85 -0.23
N HIS A 96 8.54 -19.34 -1.08
CA HIS A 96 9.78 -19.98 -0.66
C HIS A 96 10.87 -18.92 -0.49
N MET A 97 11.12 -18.50 0.73
CA MET A 97 11.97 -17.34 1.04
C MET A 97 13.44 -17.58 0.67
N ASN A 98 13.94 -18.81 0.83
CA ASN A 98 15.32 -19.13 0.45
C ASN A 98 15.55 -18.93 -1.06
N CYS A 99 14.58 -19.29 -1.89
CA CYS A 99 14.63 -19.07 -3.33
C CYS A 99 14.43 -17.58 -3.66
N LEU A 100 13.40 -16.97 -3.08
CA LEU A 100 13.01 -15.56 -3.36
C LEU A 100 14.10 -14.55 -3.00
N GLN A 101 14.72 -14.74 -1.83
CA GLN A 101 15.75 -13.84 -1.30
C GLN A 101 17.18 -14.37 -1.43
N ARG A 102 17.37 -15.52 -2.10
CA ARG A 102 18.67 -16.19 -2.27
C ARG A 102 19.40 -16.40 -0.94
N LEU A 103 18.65 -16.87 0.08
CA LEU A 103 19.21 -17.10 1.41
C LEU A 103 20.13 -18.32 1.39
N ASN A 104 21.37 -18.15 1.86
CA ASN A 104 22.30 -19.26 2.10
C ASN A 104 22.07 -19.85 3.50
N ALA A 105 20.92 -20.49 3.69
CA ALA A 105 20.53 -21.11 4.96
C ALA A 105 20.19 -22.60 4.75
N ARG A 106 20.59 -23.45 5.72
CA ARG A 106 20.25 -24.88 5.71
C ARG A 106 18.74 -25.08 5.93
N GLN A 107 18.17 -24.27 6.83
CA GLN A 107 16.73 -24.25 7.14
C GLN A 107 15.98 -23.61 5.96
N GLN A 108 14.86 -24.21 5.57
CA GLN A 108 13.95 -23.62 4.61
C GLN A 108 12.92 -22.75 5.34
N TYR A 109 12.68 -21.57 4.81
CA TYR A 109 11.73 -20.60 5.35
C TYR A 109 10.64 -20.33 4.31
N PHE A 110 9.42 -20.27 4.80
CA PHE A 110 8.23 -20.06 3.98
C PHE A 110 7.39 -18.92 4.57
N VAL A 111 6.70 -18.19 3.70
CA VAL A 111 5.60 -17.31 4.11
C VAL A 111 4.36 -17.76 3.36
N THR A 112 3.35 -18.19 4.11
CA THR A 112 2.08 -18.65 3.54
C THR A 112 0.96 -17.69 3.88
N LEU A 113 0.14 -17.37 2.88
CA LEU A 113 -1.02 -16.51 3.04
C LEU A 113 -2.29 -17.36 3.16
N ASN A 114 -3.13 -17.01 4.14
CA ASN A 114 -4.51 -17.49 4.32
C ASN A 114 -4.65 -19.02 4.37
N SER A 115 -3.68 -19.70 4.95
CA SER A 115 -3.71 -21.17 5.11
C SER A 115 -2.99 -21.64 6.38
N THR A 116 -3.15 -20.92 7.46
CA THR A 116 -2.55 -21.23 8.77
C THR A 116 -2.99 -22.59 9.28
N ASP A 117 -4.22 -23.00 8.97
CA ASP A 117 -4.82 -24.29 9.31
C ASP A 117 -4.07 -25.50 8.70
N LEU A 118 -3.28 -25.28 7.66
CA LEU A 118 -2.50 -26.33 7.01
C LEU A 118 -1.05 -26.40 7.49
N ILE A 119 -0.60 -25.45 8.29
CA ILE A 119 0.77 -25.36 8.80
C ILE A 119 0.85 -26.07 10.14
N ARG A 120 1.85 -26.92 10.33
CA ARG A 120 2.11 -27.56 11.62
C ARG A 120 2.41 -26.48 12.68
N PRO A 121 1.68 -26.43 13.80
CA PRO A 121 1.80 -25.36 14.79
C PRO A 121 3.24 -25.16 15.31
N GLU A 122 3.98 -26.25 15.50
CA GLU A 122 5.36 -26.25 15.97
C GLU A 122 6.35 -25.66 14.96
N SER A 123 5.95 -25.53 13.70
CA SER A 123 6.75 -24.95 12.63
C SER A 123 6.50 -23.44 12.44
N VAL A 124 5.50 -22.88 13.11
CA VAL A 124 5.16 -21.47 13.01
C VAL A 124 6.18 -20.63 13.78
N LEU A 125 6.78 -19.65 13.10
CA LEU A 125 7.72 -18.70 13.69
C LEU A 125 7.04 -17.38 14.02
N ARG A 126 6.17 -16.89 13.14
CA ARG A 126 5.45 -15.63 13.33
C ARG A 126 4.20 -15.57 12.45
N THR A 127 3.14 -15.00 12.99
CA THR A 127 1.92 -14.64 12.25
C THR A 127 1.78 -13.13 12.24
N VAL A 128 1.42 -12.56 11.08
CA VAL A 128 1.19 -11.13 10.87
C VAL A 128 -0.04 -10.96 10.00
N ASN A 129 -0.93 -10.06 10.38
CA ASN A 129 -2.06 -9.66 9.57
C ASN A 129 -1.70 -8.44 8.74
N TYR A 130 -1.84 -8.55 7.43
CA TYR A 130 -1.66 -7.47 6.46
C TYR A 130 -2.98 -7.18 5.76
N GLU A 131 -3.09 -5.96 5.28
CA GLU A 131 -4.17 -5.56 4.39
C GLU A 131 -3.59 -5.26 3.00
N HIS A 132 -4.19 -5.84 1.97
CA HIS A 132 -3.74 -5.65 0.59
C HIS A 132 -4.84 -5.00 -0.23
N PRO A 133 -4.50 -4.06 -1.14
CA PRO A 133 -5.48 -3.46 -2.04
C PRO A 133 -6.06 -4.52 -2.99
N VAL A 134 -7.37 -4.45 -3.22
CA VAL A 134 -8.08 -5.31 -4.17
C VAL A 134 -8.28 -4.56 -5.48
N PHE A 135 -7.67 -5.05 -6.55
CA PHE A 135 -7.71 -4.40 -7.86
C PHE A 135 -8.98 -4.77 -8.63
N THR A 136 -10.11 -4.22 -8.21
CA THR A 136 -11.38 -4.28 -8.95
C THR A 136 -11.35 -3.36 -10.17
N ALA A 137 -12.28 -3.53 -11.10
CA ALA A 137 -12.45 -2.58 -12.22
C ALA A 137 -12.65 -1.13 -11.73
N LYS A 138 -13.35 -0.95 -10.60
CA LYS A 138 -13.55 0.35 -9.95
C LYS A 138 -12.23 0.93 -9.46
N ALA A 139 -11.40 0.13 -8.77
CA ALA A 139 -10.08 0.54 -8.30
C ALA A 139 -9.14 0.93 -9.46
N VAL A 140 -9.09 0.11 -10.53
CA VAL A 140 -8.26 0.41 -11.72
C VAL A 140 -8.72 1.69 -12.44
N ASN A 141 -10.01 1.97 -12.49
CA ASN A 141 -10.51 3.23 -13.02
C ASN A 141 -10.14 4.42 -12.12
N ALA A 142 -10.19 4.27 -10.81
CA ALA A 142 -9.77 5.29 -9.85
C ALA A 142 -8.28 5.62 -9.95
N GLN A 143 -7.41 4.62 -10.16
CA GLN A 143 -5.98 4.83 -10.39
C GLN A 143 -5.68 5.83 -11.51
N ARG A 144 -6.46 5.80 -12.60
CA ARG A 144 -6.31 6.71 -13.75
C ARG A 144 -6.69 8.15 -13.43
N ARG A 145 -7.44 8.36 -12.36
CA ARG A 145 -7.96 9.65 -11.93
C ARG A 145 -7.13 10.30 -10.81
N LYS A 146 -5.95 9.72 -10.49
CA LYS A 146 -5.05 10.25 -9.45
C LYS A 146 -4.80 11.75 -9.59
N ALA A 147 -4.58 12.24 -10.82
CA ALA A 147 -4.29 13.63 -11.10
C ALA A 147 -5.43 14.61 -10.72
N GLU A 148 -6.66 14.12 -10.54
CA GLU A 148 -7.80 14.94 -10.10
C GLU A 148 -7.69 15.36 -8.64
N ILE A 149 -6.91 14.63 -7.82
CA ILE A 149 -6.78 14.86 -6.38
C ILE A 149 -5.34 15.18 -5.96
N ASP A 150 -4.35 14.81 -6.77
CA ASP A 150 -2.94 14.94 -6.43
C ASP A 150 -2.48 16.40 -6.60
N GLY A 151 -1.99 17.00 -5.52
CA GLY A 151 -1.62 18.43 -5.48
C GLY A 151 -2.79 19.40 -5.25
N VAL A 152 -4.03 18.90 -5.16
CA VAL A 152 -5.19 19.72 -4.80
C VAL A 152 -5.18 19.99 -3.30
N ASN A 153 -5.46 21.25 -2.91
CA ASN A 153 -5.50 21.66 -1.51
C ASN A 153 -4.25 21.28 -0.69
N HIS A 154 -3.06 21.38 -1.28
CA HIS A 154 -1.77 21.11 -0.65
C HIS A 154 -1.56 19.65 -0.21
N THR A 155 -2.30 18.69 -0.77
CA THR A 155 -2.21 17.26 -0.41
C THR A 155 -1.82 16.40 -1.61
N TYR A 156 -0.94 15.41 -1.38
CA TYR A 156 -0.39 14.50 -2.38
C TYR A 156 -0.53 13.07 -1.88
N PHE A 157 -0.83 12.14 -2.80
CA PHE A 157 -1.10 10.75 -2.45
C PHE A 157 -0.14 9.81 -3.16
N CYS A 158 0.62 9.02 -2.40
CA CYS A 158 1.54 8.02 -2.91
C CYS A 158 1.33 6.68 -2.21
N GLY A 159 1.61 5.61 -2.93
CA GLY A 159 1.47 4.24 -2.48
C GLY A 159 1.42 3.26 -3.64
N ALA A 160 1.76 2.01 -3.37
CA ALA A 160 1.78 0.96 -4.38
C ALA A 160 0.39 0.66 -4.99
N TYR A 161 -0.67 1.02 -4.29
CA TYR A 161 -2.07 0.86 -4.73
C TYR A 161 -2.43 1.69 -5.98
N TRP A 162 -1.61 2.67 -6.35
CA TRP A 162 -1.80 3.43 -7.59
C TRP A 162 -1.41 2.68 -8.86
N ARG A 163 -0.83 1.45 -8.73
CA ARG A 163 -0.49 0.55 -9.84
C ARG A 163 -0.79 -0.91 -9.47
N ASN A 164 0.22 -1.80 -9.52
CA ASN A 164 0.04 -3.25 -9.32
C ASN A 164 0.30 -3.73 -7.88
N GLY A 165 0.69 -2.84 -6.97
CA GLY A 165 0.93 -3.17 -5.56
C GLY A 165 2.34 -3.65 -5.22
N PHE A 166 3.31 -3.54 -6.14
CA PHE A 166 4.69 -3.89 -5.89
C PHE A 166 5.48 -2.74 -5.25
N HIS A 167 6.64 -3.05 -4.64
CA HIS A 167 7.50 -2.04 -4.01
C HIS A 167 7.90 -0.92 -4.98
N GLU A 168 8.25 -1.29 -6.23
CA GLU A 168 8.58 -0.34 -7.30
C GLU A 168 7.42 0.61 -7.62
N ASP A 169 6.19 0.12 -7.57
CA ASP A 169 5.00 0.96 -7.79
C ASP A 169 4.84 2.02 -6.70
N GLY A 170 5.24 1.70 -5.47
CA GLY A 170 5.32 2.66 -4.37
C GLY A 170 6.31 3.78 -4.66
N VAL A 171 7.52 3.44 -5.11
CA VAL A 171 8.56 4.41 -5.49
C VAL A 171 8.10 5.27 -6.64
N VAL A 172 7.58 4.67 -7.72
CA VAL A 172 7.08 5.39 -8.89
C VAL A 172 5.96 6.36 -8.52
N SER A 173 5.04 5.96 -7.65
CA SER A 173 3.95 6.85 -7.21
C SER A 173 4.45 8.02 -6.37
N ALA A 174 5.48 7.81 -5.53
CA ALA A 174 6.11 8.86 -4.75
C ALA A 174 6.83 9.88 -5.65
N LEU A 175 7.58 9.41 -6.65
CA LEU A 175 8.23 10.29 -7.63
C LEU A 175 7.20 11.11 -8.41
N SER A 176 6.09 10.50 -8.84
CA SER A 176 4.99 11.21 -9.51
C SER A 176 4.37 12.31 -8.62
N ALA A 177 4.18 12.03 -7.32
CA ALA A 177 3.67 13.03 -6.38
C ALA A 177 4.67 14.18 -6.17
N LEU A 178 5.97 13.90 -6.14
CA LEU A 178 7.03 14.92 -6.07
C LEU A 178 7.09 15.77 -7.32
N GLU A 179 6.94 15.20 -8.51
CA GLU A 179 6.88 15.94 -9.77
C GLU A 179 5.68 16.91 -9.79
N SER A 180 4.51 16.45 -9.32
CA SER A 180 3.32 17.29 -9.18
C SER A 180 3.58 18.46 -8.22
N PHE A 181 4.23 18.20 -7.09
CA PHE A 181 4.60 19.22 -6.11
C PHE A 181 5.58 20.26 -6.68
N GLN A 182 6.65 19.80 -7.33
CA GLN A 182 7.65 20.68 -7.96
C GLN A 182 7.05 21.55 -9.05
N SER A 183 6.17 20.98 -9.89
CA SER A 183 5.47 21.72 -10.93
C SER A 183 4.64 22.86 -10.36
N ARG A 184 3.94 22.62 -9.25
CA ARG A 184 3.17 23.65 -8.55
C ARG A 184 4.07 24.76 -8.00
N LEU A 185 5.16 24.42 -7.31
CA LEU A 185 6.10 25.44 -6.79
C LEU A 185 6.67 26.31 -7.91
N ASN A 186 7.01 25.73 -9.06
CA ASN A 186 7.51 26.48 -10.21
C ASN A 186 6.45 27.45 -10.76
N HIS A 187 5.19 27.05 -10.81
CA HIS A 187 4.09 27.91 -11.25
C HIS A 187 3.87 29.08 -10.29
N GLU A 188 3.89 28.84 -8.98
CA GLU A 188 3.75 29.88 -7.97
C GLU A 188 4.91 30.90 -8.04
N GLN A 189 6.15 30.45 -8.17
CA GLN A 189 7.31 31.33 -8.33
C GLN A 189 7.22 32.19 -9.59
N GLN A 190 6.82 31.63 -10.73
CA GLN A 190 6.62 32.39 -11.98
C GLN A 190 5.50 33.41 -11.86
N TYR A 191 4.44 33.11 -11.13
CA TYR A 191 3.33 34.06 -10.89
C TYR A 191 3.82 35.27 -10.08
N PHE A 192 4.56 35.06 -9.01
CA PHE A 192 5.13 36.15 -8.19
C PHE A 192 6.13 37.01 -8.96
N GLN A 193 6.96 36.41 -9.82
CA GLN A 193 7.90 37.17 -10.68
C GLN A 193 7.22 38.01 -11.76
N ARG A 194 6.02 37.67 -12.18
CA ARG A 194 5.24 38.46 -13.18
C ARG A 194 4.38 39.54 -12.53
N ALA A 195 4.12 39.44 -11.23
CA ALA A 195 3.30 40.37 -10.48
C ALA A 195 4.12 41.44 -9.75
N SER A 196 5.44 41.33 -9.74
CA SER A 196 6.42 42.32 -9.23
C SER A 196 7.03 43.13 -10.37
#